data_800eb27f896180e16fa16e5784e2c40d
#
_entry.id   800eb27f896180e16fa16e5784e2c40d
#
_cell.length_a   1.000
_cell.length_b   1.000
_cell.length_c   1.000
_cell.angle_alpha   90.00
_cell.angle_beta   90.00
_cell.angle_gamma   90.00
#
_symmetry.space_group_name_H-M   'P 1'
#
loop_
_entity.id
_entity.type
_entity.pdbx_description
1 polymer ?
#
loop_
_entity_poly.entity_id
_entity_poly.type
_entity_poly.pdbx_seq_one_letter_code
_entity_poly.pdbx_strand_id
1 'polypeptide(L)'
;DNLFSPNFLDYVNQNLEIYKNDDSIFAINGYSFPLGLEMPQNALYKTFMYSPWGAGFWVRKYKAVSEIRFGDYFYSKKIMWQLFNKVPFLFDTVVSMEYSHVYYSDADYRVRMLLNNMYCITPAITKVRNCGYDGSGINCGNDDGKHASQIIDNNVFCGEMEEVEVSVGAIIAKYNELFEVSFIRKIKNIAKYVICLVRNS
;
A
#
# COMPACT_ATOMS: atom_id res chain seq x y z
N ASP A 1 13.65 -6.85 10.54
CA ASP A 1 12.99 -8.04 9.98
C ASP A 1 12.82 -8.01 8.45
N ASN A 2 13.52 -7.11 7.73
CA ASN A 2 13.46 -7.03 6.28
C ASN A 2 14.79 -7.48 5.64
N LEU A 3 14.69 -8.33 4.63
CA LEU A 3 15.80 -8.69 3.76
C LEU A 3 15.74 -7.81 2.50
N PHE A 4 16.84 -7.13 2.18
CA PHE A 4 16.93 -6.24 1.04
C PHE A 4 17.71 -6.89 -0.12
N SER A 5 17.31 -6.58 -1.35
CA SER A 5 18.09 -6.94 -2.54
C SER A 5 19.43 -6.18 -2.54
N PRO A 6 20.48 -6.73 -3.16
CA PRO A 6 21.78 -6.05 -3.24
C PRO A 6 21.70 -4.65 -3.88
N ASN A 7 20.78 -4.47 -4.84
CA ASN A 7 20.59 -3.21 -5.57
C ASN A 7 19.46 -2.31 -4.99
N PHE A 8 18.96 -2.59 -3.79
CA PHE A 8 17.84 -1.85 -3.20
C PHE A 8 18.10 -0.34 -3.10
N LEU A 9 19.26 0.06 -2.56
CA LEU A 9 19.57 1.48 -2.39
C LEU A 9 19.79 2.17 -3.73
N ASP A 10 20.40 1.49 -4.68
CA ASP A 10 20.60 1.99 -6.04
C ASP A 10 19.25 2.22 -6.72
N TYR A 11 18.35 1.26 -6.65
CA TYR A 11 16.97 1.35 -7.12
C TYR A 11 16.21 2.55 -6.51
N VAL A 12 16.24 2.67 -5.18
CA VAL A 12 15.50 3.74 -4.50
C VAL A 12 16.06 5.12 -4.88
N ASN A 13 17.39 5.29 -4.86
CA ASN A 13 18.04 6.56 -5.16
C ASN A 13 17.81 6.99 -6.61
N GLN A 14 17.93 6.07 -7.57
CA GLN A 14 17.68 6.35 -8.98
C GLN A 14 16.24 6.84 -9.21
N ASN A 15 15.26 6.15 -8.63
CA ASN A 15 13.85 6.49 -8.81
C ASN A 15 13.44 7.74 -8.01
N LEU A 16 14.04 7.99 -6.85
CA LEU A 16 13.87 9.27 -6.16
C LEU A 16 14.33 10.46 -7.02
N GLU A 17 15.42 10.31 -7.78
CA GLU A 17 15.88 11.36 -8.69
C GLU A 17 14.96 11.52 -9.91
N ILE A 18 14.53 10.42 -10.54
CA ILE A 18 13.65 10.44 -11.72
C ILE A 18 12.31 11.11 -11.40
N TYR A 19 11.68 10.72 -10.28
CA TYR A 19 10.31 11.16 -9.94
C TYR A 19 10.24 12.35 -8.98
N LYS A 20 11.36 13.04 -8.69
CA LYS A 20 11.40 14.15 -7.72
C LYS A 20 10.41 15.28 -8.03
N ASN A 21 10.21 15.57 -9.33
CA ASN A 21 9.36 16.64 -9.80
C ASN A 21 7.94 16.21 -10.21
N ASP A 22 7.62 14.91 -10.12
CA ASP A 22 6.28 14.41 -10.39
C ASP A 22 5.46 14.41 -9.07
N ASP A 23 4.60 15.41 -8.91
CA ASP A 23 3.79 15.56 -7.69
C ASP A 23 2.72 14.49 -7.53
N SER A 24 2.43 13.70 -8.57
CA SER A 24 1.56 12.53 -8.47
C SER A 24 2.24 11.33 -7.81
N ILE A 25 3.57 11.33 -7.68
CA ILE A 25 4.32 10.23 -7.06
C ILE A 25 4.68 10.59 -5.62
N PHE A 26 4.10 9.85 -4.67
CA PHE A 26 4.32 10.01 -3.24
C PHE A 26 5.64 9.38 -2.77
N ALA A 27 5.87 8.13 -3.15
CA ALA A 27 7.00 7.34 -2.67
C ALA A 27 7.51 6.33 -3.71
N ILE A 28 8.69 5.82 -3.46
CA ILE A 28 9.30 4.70 -4.17
C ILE A 28 9.22 3.49 -3.24
N ASN A 29 8.41 2.49 -3.57
CA ASN A 29 8.30 1.26 -2.82
C ASN A 29 9.45 0.30 -3.18
N GLY A 30 10.12 -0.27 -2.18
CA GLY A 30 10.99 -1.43 -2.40
C GLY A 30 10.21 -2.74 -2.39
N TYR A 31 9.13 -2.81 -1.65
CA TYR A 31 8.28 -3.99 -1.54
C TYR A 31 7.17 -3.98 -2.59
N SER A 32 7.04 -5.10 -3.32
CA SER A 32 5.92 -5.36 -4.23
C SER A 32 5.01 -6.42 -3.65
N PHE A 33 3.71 -6.13 -3.59
CA PHE A 33 2.73 -7.15 -3.22
C PHE A 33 2.63 -8.23 -4.31
N PRO A 34 2.38 -9.51 -3.95
CA PRO A 34 2.31 -10.63 -4.90
C PRO A 34 0.99 -10.62 -5.69
N LEU A 35 0.82 -9.67 -6.60
CA LEU A 35 -0.41 -9.44 -7.36
C LEU A 35 -0.56 -10.37 -8.57
N GLY A 36 0.47 -11.14 -8.93
CA GLY A 36 0.45 -11.97 -10.14
C GLY A 36 0.28 -11.17 -11.43
N LEU A 37 0.86 -9.97 -11.48
CA LEU A 37 0.88 -9.16 -12.70
C LEU A 37 1.94 -9.70 -13.66
N GLU A 38 1.55 -9.93 -14.90
CA GLU A 38 2.47 -10.31 -15.98
C GLU A 38 3.11 -9.05 -16.55
N MET A 39 4.40 -8.85 -16.25
CA MET A 39 5.19 -7.71 -16.75
C MET A 39 6.68 -8.06 -16.81
N PRO A 40 7.49 -7.32 -17.58
CA PRO A 40 8.95 -7.50 -17.60
C PRO A 40 9.56 -7.40 -16.20
N GLN A 41 10.66 -8.13 -15.98
CA GLN A 41 11.35 -8.15 -14.67
C GLN A 41 11.88 -6.78 -14.25
N ASN A 42 12.26 -5.94 -15.23
CA ASN A 42 12.73 -4.58 -15.01
C ASN A 42 11.61 -3.53 -15.03
N ALA A 43 10.34 -3.96 -15.02
CA ALA A 43 9.22 -3.03 -15.05
C ALA A 43 9.02 -2.31 -13.71
N LEU A 44 8.53 -1.08 -13.84
CA LEU A 44 7.96 -0.27 -12.76
C LEU A 44 6.48 -0.05 -13.05
N TYR A 45 5.68 0.02 -12.00
CA TYR A 45 4.25 0.37 -12.15
C TYR A 45 3.78 1.28 -11.03
N LYS A 46 2.73 2.06 -11.30
CA LYS A 46 2.10 2.94 -10.33
C LYS A 46 1.06 2.20 -9.49
N THR A 47 1.11 2.38 -8.17
CA THR A 47 0.11 1.83 -7.24
C THR A 47 -0.18 2.80 -6.09
N PHE A 48 -1.39 2.77 -5.54
CA PHE A 48 -1.73 3.51 -4.31
C PHE A 48 -1.32 2.76 -3.03
N MET A 49 -0.77 1.56 -3.16
CA MET A 49 -0.39 0.72 -2.03
C MET A 49 1.02 1.07 -1.53
N TYR A 50 1.09 2.10 -0.70
CA TYR A 50 2.30 2.39 0.05
C TYR A 50 2.66 1.23 0.97
N SER A 51 3.94 0.84 0.98
CA SER A 51 4.49 -0.14 1.90
C SER A 51 5.65 0.47 2.69
N PRO A 52 5.61 0.45 4.03
CA PRO A 52 6.72 0.94 4.85
C PRO A 52 7.94 0.02 4.83
N TRP A 53 7.83 -1.16 4.23
CA TRP A 53 8.93 -2.11 4.10
C TRP A 53 9.89 -1.66 3.00
N GLY A 54 10.89 -0.87 3.40
CA GLY A 54 11.88 -0.32 2.47
C GLY A 54 11.26 0.63 1.44
N ALA A 55 10.94 1.83 1.84
CA ALA A 55 10.44 2.87 0.95
C ALA A 55 11.29 4.14 1.04
N GLY A 56 11.45 4.82 -0.10
CA GLY A 56 11.97 6.16 -0.19
C GLY A 56 10.86 7.17 -0.48
N PHE A 57 10.91 8.34 0.15
CA PHE A 57 9.94 9.41 -0.11
C PHE A 57 10.55 10.80 0.11
N TRP A 58 9.89 11.83 -0.41
CA TRP A 58 10.30 13.23 -0.25
C TRP A 58 9.52 13.88 0.91
N VAL A 59 10.22 14.57 1.80
CA VAL A 59 9.62 15.29 2.93
C VAL A 59 8.51 16.26 2.48
N ARG A 60 8.70 16.94 1.33
CA ARG A 60 7.70 17.84 0.76
C ARG A 60 6.39 17.11 0.42
N LYS A 61 6.49 15.97 -0.28
CA LYS A 61 5.32 15.20 -0.69
C LYS A 61 4.64 14.51 0.50
N TYR A 62 5.42 14.06 1.48
CA TYR A 62 4.90 13.56 2.74
C TYR A 62 4.04 14.60 3.46
N LYS A 63 4.49 15.86 3.55
CA LYS A 63 3.72 16.93 4.16
C LYS A 63 2.41 17.17 3.42
N ALA A 64 2.41 17.22 2.08
CA ALA A 64 1.20 17.41 1.27
C ALA A 64 0.14 16.31 1.52
N VAL A 65 0.55 15.04 1.56
CA VAL A 65 -0.39 13.94 1.88
C VAL A 65 -0.89 14.02 3.32
N SER A 66 -0.08 14.54 4.24
CA SER A 66 -0.43 14.64 5.66
C SER A 66 -1.44 15.77 5.97
N GLU A 67 -1.76 16.64 5.01
CA GLU A 67 -2.78 17.69 5.18
C GLU A 67 -4.18 17.12 5.35
N ILE A 68 -4.50 15.98 4.69
CA ILE A 68 -5.75 15.26 4.93
C ILE A 68 -5.64 14.51 6.26
N ARG A 69 -6.49 14.84 7.21
CA ARG A 69 -6.55 14.13 8.50
C ARG A 69 -7.46 12.91 8.41
N PHE A 70 -7.22 11.92 9.25
CA PHE A 70 -8.03 10.69 9.34
C PHE A 70 -9.54 11.00 9.47
N GLY A 71 -9.90 11.91 10.37
CA GLY A 71 -11.29 12.31 10.58
C GLY A 71 -11.96 12.94 9.35
N ASP A 72 -11.21 13.64 8.51
CA ASP A 72 -11.74 14.33 7.34
C ASP A 72 -12.37 13.36 6.33
N TYR A 73 -11.81 12.17 6.18
CA TYR A 73 -12.36 11.16 5.31
C TYR A 73 -13.20 10.11 6.04
N PHE A 74 -12.85 9.75 7.28
CA PHE A 74 -13.56 8.70 8.02
C PHE A 74 -15.00 9.10 8.32
N TYR A 75 -15.25 10.35 8.70
CA TYR A 75 -16.62 10.85 8.95
C TYR A 75 -17.36 11.29 7.69
N SER A 76 -16.70 11.27 6.52
CA SER A 76 -17.37 11.51 5.23
C SER A 76 -18.04 10.25 4.72
N LYS A 77 -19.36 10.16 4.88
CA LYS A 77 -20.18 9.03 4.39
C LYS A 77 -19.94 8.74 2.90
N LYS A 78 -19.75 9.80 2.09
CA LYS A 78 -19.46 9.67 0.65
C LYS A 78 -18.14 8.94 0.39
N ILE A 79 -17.07 9.34 1.08
CA ILE A 79 -15.73 8.75 0.92
C ILE A 79 -15.76 7.29 1.42
N MET A 80 -16.31 7.06 2.61
CA MET A 80 -16.37 5.70 3.17
C MET A 80 -17.22 4.75 2.33
N TRP A 81 -18.31 5.24 1.71
CA TRP A 81 -19.09 4.46 0.75
C TRP A 81 -18.29 4.13 -0.53
N GLN A 82 -17.47 5.05 -1.01
CA GLN A 82 -16.57 4.79 -2.15
C GLN A 82 -15.51 3.73 -1.79
N LEU A 83 -14.89 3.81 -0.62
CA LEU A 83 -13.96 2.79 -0.13
C LEU A 83 -14.65 1.42 -0.01
N PHE A 84 -15.81 1.37 0.61
CA PHE A 84 -16.59 0.13 0.77
C PHE A 84 -16.84 -0.59 -0.57
N ASN A 85 -17.19 0.16 -1.62
CA ASN A 85 -17.52 -0.42 -2.92
C ASN A 85 -16.29 -0.72 -3.79
N LYS A 86 -15.27 0.14 -3.76
CA LYS A 86 -14.13 0.03 -4.67
C LYS A 86 -12.94 -0.69 -4.05
N VAL A 87 -12.67 -0.47 -2.76
CA VAL A 87 -11.48 -0.93 -2.06
C VAL A 87 -11.86 -1.47 -0.67
N PRO A 88 -12.70 -2.54 -0.60
CA PRO A 88 -13.30 -3.02 0.65
C PRO A 88 -12.30 -3.41 1.72
N PHE A 89 -11.08 -3.82 1.37
CA PHE A 89 -10.05 -4.11 2.37
C PHE A 89 -9.54 -2.85 3.07
N LEU A 90 -9.45 -1.70 2.38
CA LEU A 90 -9.11 -0.43 3.05
C LEU A 90 -10.27 0.06 3.93
N PHE A 91 -11.52 -0.08 3.46
CA PHE A 91 -12.67 0.19 4.31
C PHE A 91 -12.63 -0.65 5.59
N ASP A 92 -12.39 -1.97 5.47
CA ASP A 92 -12.24 -2.88 6.61
C ASP A 92 -11.15 -2.42 7.58
N THR A 93 -9.99 -2.06 7.04
CA THR A 93 -8.84 -1.64 7.85
C THR A 93 -9.12 -0.35 8.59
N VAL A 94 -9.59 0.71 7.91
CA VAL A 94 -9.82 2.01 8.58
C VAL A 94 -10.97 1.97 9.57
N VAL A 95 -12.01 1.18 9.31
CA VAL A 95 -13.09 0.94 10.29
C VAL A 95 -12.57 0.19 11.50
N SER A 96 -11.69 -0.80 11.29
CA SER A 96 -11.08 -1.54 12.40
C SER A 96 -10.13 -0.66 13.22
N MET A 97 -9.39 0.24 12.59
CA MET A 97 -8.53 1.23 13.26
C MET A 97 -9.33 2.08 14.23
N GLU A 98 -10.40 2.73 13.77
CA GLU A 98 -11.24 3.59 14.61
C GLU A 98 -11.97 2.79 15.70
N TYR A 99 -12.52 1.63 15.34
CA TYR A 99 -13.28 0.80 16.27
C TYR A 99 -12.44 0.27 17.43
N SER A 100 -11.18 -0.12 17.17
CA SER A 100 -10.25 -0.70 18.15
C SER A 100 -9.26 0.30 18.74
N HIS A 101 -9.29 1.56 18.29
CA HIS A 101 -8.32 2.60 18.68
C HIS A 101 -6.85 2.20 18.40
N VAL A 102 -6.61 1.43 17.34
CA VAL A 102 -5.28 1.03 16.86
C VAL A 102 -5.01 1.68 15.51
N TYR A 103 -3.97 2.48 15.42
CA TYR A 103 -3.66 3.23 14.22
C TYR A 103 -2.58 2.54 13.37
N TYR A 104 -2.90 2.30 12.10
CA TYR A 104 -1.97 1.81 11.08
C TYR A 104 -1.69 2.91 10.07
N SER A 105 -0.51 3.52 10.17
CA SER A 105 -0.14 4.67 9.36
C SER A 105 -0.11 4.38 7.86
N ASP A 106 0.32 3.19 7.46
CA ASP A 106 0.37 2.78 6.06
C ASP A 106 -1.03 2.68 5.42
N ALA A 107 -2.02 2.17 6.16
CA ALA A 107 -3.41 2.13 5.69
C ALA A 107 -4.01 3.55 5.55
N ASP A 108 -3.72 4.43 6.49
CA ASP A 108 -4.15 5.82 6.44
C ASP A 108 -3.52 6.55 5.23
N TYR A 109 -2.21 6.38 4.99
CA TYR A 109 -1.56 6.94 3.79
C TYR A 109 -2.14 6.40 2.49
N ARG A 110 -2.49 5.12 2.40
CA ARG A 110 -3.13 4.54 1.20
C ARG A 110 -4.45 5.24 0.87
N VAL A 111 -5.28 5.54 1.87
CA VAL A 111 -6.54 6.29 1.68
C VAL A 111 -6.26 7.72 1.22
N ARG A 112 -5.35 8.42 1.91
CA ARG A 112 -4.99 9.80 1.56
C ARG A 112 -4.41 9.91 0.15
N MET A 113 -3.59 8.95 -0.27
CA MET A 113 -3.06 8.88 -1.63
C MET A 113 -4.18 8.67 -2.67
N LEU A 114 -5.12 7.77 -2.41
CA LEU A 114 -6.29 7.58 -3.28
C LEU A 114 -7.10 8.87 -3.44
N LEU A 115 -7.30 9.62 -2.36
CA LEU A 115 -8.06 10.87 -2.37
C LEU A 115 -7.35 12.00 -3.12
N ASN A 116 -6.01 11.98 -3.13
CA ASN A 116 -5.18 12.97 -3.81
C ASN A 116 -4.73 12.54 -5.22
N ASN A 117 -5.18 11.39 -5.72
CA ASN A 117 -4.66 10.78 -6.96
C ASN A 117 -3.13 10.65 -6.97
N MET A 118 -2.55 10.29 -5.83
CA MET A 118 -1.12 10.06 -5.69
C MET A 118 -0.81 8.56 -5.67
N TYR A 119 0.39 8.23 -6.11
CA TYR A 119 0.83 6.85 -6.31
C TYR A 119 2.22 6.61 -5.73
N CYS A 120 2.56 5.35 -5.54
CA CYS A 120 3.94 4.89 -5.36
C CYS A 120 4.43 4.27 -6.67
N ILE A 121 5.69 4.44 -6.97
CA ILE A 121 6.41 3.63 -7.97
C ILE A 121 6.81 2.31 -7.29
N THR A 122 6.49 1.21 -7.92
CA THR A 122 6.71 -0.13 -7.37
C THR A 122 7.38 -1.02 -8.41
N PRO A 123 8.43 -1.78 -8.07
CA PRO A 123 9.12 -2.65 -9.00
C PRO A 123 8.32 -3.94 -9.26
N ALA A 124 8.42 -4.51 -10.46
CA ALA A 124 7.79 -5.80 -10.80
C ALA A 124 8.31 -6.93 -9.90
N ILE A 125 9.64 -6.98 -9.70
CA ILE A 125 10.27 -7.90 -8.75
C ILE A 125 10.58 -7.15 -7.47
N THR A 126 10.06 -7.64 -6.36
CA THR A 126 10.28 -7.00 -5.05
C THR A 126 11.77 -6.85 -4.71
N LYS A 127 12.14 -5.69 -4.18
CA LYS A 127 13.49 -5.40 -3.67
C LYS A 127 13.61 -5.67 -2.17
N VAL A 128 12.49 -6.01 -1.53
CA VAL A 128 12.43 -6.26 -0.09
C VAL A 128 11.56 -7.48 0.17
N ARG A 129 11.99 -8.32 1.09
CA ARG A 129 11.18 -9.40 1.67
C ARG A 129 11.04 -9.18 3.17
N ASN A 130 9.82 -9.16 3.66
CA ASN A 130 9.56 -9.12 5.09
C ASN A 130 9.75 -10.53 5.66
N CYS A 131 10.69 -10.70 6.58
CA CYS A 131 10.99 -11.97 7.25
C CYS A 131 10.15 -12.20 8.53
N GLY A 132 9.35 -11.21 8.96
CA GLY A 132 8.54 -11.30 10.18
C GLY A 132 7.32 -12.22 10.10
N TYR A 133 7.10 -12.91 8.96
CA TYR A 133 6.04 -13.92 8.80
C TYR A 133 6.38 -15.28 9.42
N ASP A 134 7.51 -15.41 10.08
CA ASP A 134 7.91 -16.60 10.85
C ASP A 134 7.31 -16.65 12.28
N GLY A 135 6.41 -15.72 12.57
CA GLY A 135 5.80 -15.57 13.90
C GLY A 135 6.54 -14.60 14.83
N SER A 136 7.69 -14.05 14.42
CA SER A 136 8.43 -13.02 15.20
C SER A 136 7.88 -11.61 14.99
N GLY A 137 7.15 -11.38 13.88
CA GLY A 137 6.60 -10.08 13.56
C GLY A 137 5.32 -9.74 14.33
N ILE A 138 5.26 -8.56 14.94
CA ILE A 138 4.09 -8.12 15.74
C ILE A 138 2.82 -8.01 14.89
N ASN A 139 2.93 -7.65 13.61
CA ASN A 139 1.80 -7.33 12.73
C ASN A 139 1.66 -8.29 11.53
N CYS A 140 2.54 -9.27 11.37
CA CYS A 140 2.59 -10.09 10.16
C CYS A 140 1.79 -11.40 10.25
N GLY A 141 1.45 -11.86 11.46
CA GLY A 141 0.79 -13.16 11.65
C GLY A 141 1.66 -14.34 11.19
N ASN A 142 1.02 -15.48 10.95
CA ASN A 142 1.68 -16.63 10.33
C ASN A 142 1.62 -16.50 8.81
N ASP A 143 2.68 -16.97 8.15
CA ASP A 143 2.80 -16.94 6.69
C ASP A 143 1.66 -17.70 6.00
N ASP A 144 1.04 -17.03 5.02
CA ASP A 144 0.12 -17.66 4.07
C ASP A 144 0.84 -18.24 2.83
N GLY A 145 2.17 -18.27 2.84
CA GLY A 145 3.02 -18.69 1.73
C GLY A 145 3.16 -17.69 0.59
N LYS A 146 2.41 -16.59 0.58
CA LYS A 146 2.43 -15.60 -0.51
C LYS A 146 3.47 -14.49 -0.31
N HIS A 147 3.65 -14.05 0.94
CA HIS A 147 4.53 -12.92 1.26
C HIS A 147 5.96 -13.37 1.58
N ALA A 148 6.13 -14.42 2.39
CA ALA A 148 7.46 -14.89 2.82
C ALA A 148 8.21 -15.65 1.71
N SER A 149 7.52 -16.26 0.76
CA SER A 149 8.13 -17.01 -0.35
C SER A 149 8.48 -16.16 -1.57
N GLN A 150 8.26 -14.84 -1.53
CA GLN A 150 8.58 -13.97 -2.66
C GLN A 150 10.08 -14.01 -3.00
N ILE A 151 10.37 -14.17 -4.29
CA ILE A 151 11.72 -14.05 -4.82
C ILE A 151 12.08 -12.58 -4.88
N ILE A 152 13.16 -12.18 -4.20
CA ILE A 152 13.69 -10.84 -4.30
C ILE A 152 14.66 -10.72 -5.49
N ASP A 153 14.85 -9.52 -6.00
CA ASP A 153 15.83 -9.26 -7.03
C ASP A 153 17.27 -9.50 -6.48
N ASN A 154 18.01 -10.39 -7.14
CA ASN A 154 19.37 -10.74 -6.76
C ASN A 154 20.45 -10.04 -7.61
N ASN A 155 20.07 -9.15 -8.53
CA ASN A 155 21.03 -8.37 -9.31
C ASN A 155 21.82 -7.42 -8.40
N VAL A 156 23.12 -7.29 -8.66
CA VAL A 156 24.00 -6.39 -7.90
C VAL A 156 23.72 -4.93 -8.24
N PHE A 157 23.37 -4.65 -9.49
CA PHE A 157 23.08 -3.30 -9.99
C PHE A 157 21.63 -3.18 -10.41
N CYS A 158 21.05 -2.01 -10.17
CA CYS A 158 19.77 -1.65 -10.73
C CYS A 158 19.99 -1.21 -12.19
N GLY A 159 19.70 -2.07 -13.15
CA GLY A 159 19.76 -1.73 -14.57
C GLY A 159 18.72 -0.66 -14.96
N GLU A 160 18.61 -0.41 -16.25
CA GLU A 160 17.52 0.44 -16.77
C GLU A 160 16.17 -0.19 -16.46
N MET A 161 15.26 0.61 -15.91
CA MET A 161 13.89 0.21 -15.56
C MET A 161 12.89 0.92 -16.46
N GLU A 162 11.81 0.22 -16.80
CA GLU A 162 10.78 0.72 -17.69
C GLU A 162 9.45 0.88 -16.94
N GLU A 163 8.84 2.07 -17.02
CA GLU A 163 7.50 2.27 -16.48
C GLU A 163 6.46 1.62 -17.40
N VAL A 164 5.73 0.64 -16.86
CA VAL A 164 4.62 -0.03 -17.54
C VAL A 164 3.30 0.54 -17.03
N GLU A 165 2.47 1.00 -17.96
CA GLU A 165 1.16 1.53 -17.63
C GLU A 165 0.21 0.38 -17.27
N VAL A 166 -0.26 0.38 -16.02
CA VAL A 166 -1.31 -0.52 -15.54
C VAL A 166 -2.47 0.33 -15.04
N SER A 167 -3.68 0.06 -15.51
CA SER A 167 -4.83 0.85 -15.10
C SER A 167 -5.08 0.73 -13.59
N VAL A 168 -5.44 1.83 -12.96
CA VAL A 168 -5.76 1.88 -11.50
C VAL A 168 -6.87 0.88 -11.16
N GLY A 169 -7.85 0.69 -12.06
CA GLY A 169 -8.92 -0.30 -11.88
C GLY A 169 -8.39 -1.74 -11.82
N ALA A 170 -7.45 -2.11 -12.70
CA ALA A 170 -6.82 -3.43 -12.68
C ALA A 170 -6.00 -3.64 -11.40
N ILE A 171 -5.25 -2.64 -10.97
CA ILE A 171 -4.50 -2.68 -9.71
C ILE A 171 -5.45 -2.87 -8.51
N ILE A 172 -6.55 -2.11 -8.44
CA ILE A 172 -7.56 -2.26 -7.38
C ILE A 172 -8.15 -3.66 -7.38
N ALA A 173 -8.49 -4.21 -8.55
CA ALA A 173 -9.05 -5.57 -8.66
C ALA A 173 -8.08 -6.62 -8.09
N LYS A 174 -6.80 -6.53 -8.45
CA LYS A 174 -5.76 -7.44 -7.94
C LYS A 174 -5.56 -7.32 -6.41
N TYR A 175 -5.59 -6.12 -5.87
CA TYR A 175 -5.54 -5.96 -4.40
C TYR A 175 -6.80 -6.49 -3.71
N ASN A 176 -7.98 -6.33 -4.32
CA ASN A 176 -9.22 -6.91 -3.78
C ASN A 176 -9.21 -8.45 -3.82
N GLU A 177 -8.55 -9.07 -4.81
CA GLU A 177 -8.30 -10.51 -4.84
C GLU A 177 -7.31 -10.93 -3.73
N LEU A 178 -6.20 -10.20 -3.58
CA LEU A 178 -5.16 -10.51 -2.59
C LEU A 178 -5.67 -10.35 -1.14
N PHE A 179 -6.45 -9.31 -0.88
CA PHE A 179 -7.00 -8.96 0.44
C PHE A 179 -8.51 -9.17 0.49
N GLU A 180 -8.98 -10.34 0.08
CA GLU A 180 -10.40 -10.62 0.00
C GLU A 180 -11.12 -10.37 1.34
N VAL A 181 -12.20 -9.60 1.29
CA VAL A 181 -13.07 -9.34 2.44
C VAL A 181 -14.36 -10.12 2.24
N SER A 182 -14.59 -11.16 3.05
CA SER A 182 -15.79 -11.96 2.98
C SER A 182 -17.07 -11.13 3.20
N PHE A 183 -18.19 -11.59 2.64
CA PHE A 183 -19.48 -10.91 2.76
C PHE A 183 -19.89 -10.67 4.23
N ILE A 184 -19.69 -11.67 5.09
CA ILE A 184 -19.99 -11.56 6.53
C ILE A 184 -19.13 -10.47 7.17
N ARG A 185 -17.84 -10.38 6.81
CA ARG A 185 -16.92 -9.36 7.31
C ARG A 185 -17.33 -7.96 6.84
N LYS A 186 -17.81 -7.82 5.59
CA LYS A 186 -18.36 -6.55 5.08
C LYS A 186 -19.55 -6.07 5.91
N ILE A 187 -20.50 -6.97 6.24
CA ILE A 187 -21.66 -6.61 7.10
C ILE A 187 -21.21 -6.18 8.49
N LYS A 188 -20.30 -6.96 9.13
CA LYS A 188 -19.74 -6.60 10.43
C LYS A 188 -19.05 -5.24 10.43
N ASN A 189 -18.36 -4.90 9.36
CA ASN A 189 -17.67 -3.61 9.23
C ASN A 189 -18.63 -2.44 9.05
N ILE A 190 -19.74 -2.63 8.34
CA ILE A 190 -20.81 -1.61 8.28
C ILE A 190 -21.34 -1.36 9.69
N ALA A 191 -21.63 -2.41 10.46
CA ALA A 191 -22.12 -2.25 11.84
C ALA A 191 -21.10 -1.52 12.72
N LYS A 192 -19.79 -1.88 12.65
CA LYS A 192 -18.73 -1.18 13.38
C LYS A 192 -18.64 0.29 12.96
N TYR A 193 -18.72 0.58 11.66
CA TYR A 193 -18.69 1.96 11.15
C TYR A 193 -19.84 2.79 11.73
N VAL A 194 -21.06 2.25 11.75
CA VAL A 194 -22.21 2.93 12.37
C VAL A 194 -21.97 3.18 13.86
N ILE A 195 -21.42 2.20 14.60
CA ILE A 195 -21.08 2.38 16.02
C ILE A 195 -20.05 3.50 16.19
N CYS A 196 -19.01 3.57 15.36
CA CYS A 196 -18.02 4.64 15.42
C CYS A 196 -18.66 6.02 15.18
N LEU A 197 -19.58 6.13 14.21
CA LEU A 197 -20.29 7.39 13.95
C LEU A 197 -21.12 7.83 15.15
N VAL A 198 -21.82 6.91 15.83
CA VAL A 198 -22.66 7.23 17.00
C VAL A 198 -21.81 7.61 18.23
N ARG A 199 -20.65 6.99 18.43
CA ARG A 199 -19.77 7.29 19.57
C ARG A 199 -19.16 8.69 19.51
N ASN A 200 -19.03 9.25 18.33
CA ASN A 200 -18.37 10.53 18.06
C ASN A 200 -19.35 11.64 17.62
N SER A 201 -20.65 11.40 17.65
CA SER A 201 -21.72 12.39 17.49
C SER A 201 -22.17 12.96 18.83
#